data_d1a7ec12445941ce0d2bdf921ec0a61c
#
_entry.id   d1a7ec12445941ce0d2bdf921ec0a61c
#
_cell.length_a   1.000
_cell.length_b   1.000
_cell.length_c   1.000
_cell.angle_alpha   90.00
_cell.angle_beta   90.00
_cell.angle_gamma   90.00
#
_symmetry.space_group_name_H-M   'P 1'
#
loop_
_entity.id
_entity.type
_entity.pdbx_description
1 polymer ?
#
loop_
_entity_poly.entity_id
_entity_poly.type
_entity_poly.pdbx_seq_one_letter_code
_entity_poly.pdbx_strand_id
1 'polypeptide(L)'
;SRTVLMGERGRKPLTYQTTCNNINLFGGNIKMTFFETYSKRKNKEKQKDNIDVYKYDEIPRELRVQIIYILNDSILDGYWEEIHNILARERGVFTLHGNCTPNHYEECKKTVYDFLLETDVNGVLDLVDLSFQIIDNKIRDLPPYDKVEVNQDPDEAIKELNHRFKEHNVGYEFASGKIIRIDSKHMHEEVVKPTINLLYKEEFEGANEEFLKAHEHYRKENYKEAIAETLKSFESTMKIICERKEFEFDKKRDTASTLISILIDNEFIPKYITSHFTGLRTTLESGLPTLRNKTSGHGQGNEPIKVPRHFVEYAINLAATNIMFLVKTYIKSK
;
A
#
# COMPACT_ATOMS: atom_id res chain seq x y z
N SER A 1 62.76 4.21 45.81
CA SER A 1 62.00 3.41 44.82
C SER A 1 60.56 3.25 45.27
N ARG A 2 59.64 3.96 44.65
CA ARG A 2 58.21 3.81 44.89
C ARG A 2 57.59 3.11 43.66
N THR A 3 57.12 1.90 43.85
CA THR A 3 56.32 1.15 42.89
C THR A 3 54.87 1.61 43.01
N VAL A 4 54.32 2.18 41.96
CA VAL A 4 52.89 2.54 41.87
C VAL A 4 52.15 1.42 41.14
N LEU A 5 51.25 0.76 41.83
CA LEU A 5 50.31 -0.20 41.27
C LEU A 5 49.26 0.57 40.44
N MET A 6 49.19 0.29 39.15
CA MET A 6 48.12 0.73 38.27
C MET A 6 46.86 -0.13 38.48
N GLY A 7 45.81 0.47 39.00
CA GLY A 7 44.49 -0.15 39.08
C GLY A 7 43.81 -0.19 37.71
N GLU A 8 43.37 -1.36 37.31
CA GLU A 8 42.49 -1.58 36.18
C GLU A 8 41.13 -0.88 36.39
N ARG A 9 40.83 0.11 35.59
CA ARG A 9 39.47 0.70 35.52
C ARG A 9 38.63 -0.07 34.50
N GLY A 10 37.67 -0.82 35.02
CA GLY A 10 36.63 -1.46 34.22
C GLY A 10 35.91 -0.44 33.36
N ARG A 11 35.86 -0.69 32.06
CA ARG A 11 35.02 0.06 31.11
C ARG A 11 33.56 -0.35 31.35
N LYS A 12 32.73 0.58 31.79
CA LYS A 12 31.27 0.44 31.73
C LYS A 12 30.83 0.39 30.29
N PRO A 13 29.83 -0.43 29.93
CA PRO A 13 29.26 -0.40 28.59
C PRO A 13 28.59 0.95 28.35
N LEU A 14 28.84 1.54 27.18
CA LEU A 14 28.17 2.75 26.71
C LEU A 14 26.72 2.40 26.44
N THR A 15 25.84 2.77 27.37
CA THR A 15 24.41 2.87 27.09
C THR A 15 24.22 4.09 26.18
N TYR A 16 23.88 3.84 24.90
CA TYR A 16 23.39 4.87 24.01
C TYR A 16 21.99 5.28 24.48
N GLN A 17 21.91 6.32 25.31
CA GLN A 17 20.69 7.09 25.44
C GLN A 17 20.59 7.97 24.19
N THR A 18 19.68 7.61 23.30
CA THR A 18 19.32 8.46 22.14
C THR A 18 18.44 9.59 22.67
N THR A 19 19.07 10.65 23.18
CA THR A 19 18.40 11.93 23.34
C THR A 19 18.23 12.53 21.95
N CYS A 20 17.03 12.46 21.38
CA CYS A 20 16.64 13.27 20.22
C CYS A 20 16.66 14.74 20.66
N ASN A 21 17.79 15.43 20.41
CA ASN A 21 17.87 16.88 20.55
C ASN A 21 17.01 17.51 19.44
N ASN A 22 15.92 18.15 19.86
CA ASN A 22 15.18 19.12 19.05
C ASN A 22 16.15 20.21 18.58
N ILE A 23 16.55 20.18 17.32
CA ILE A 23 17.31 21.25 16.71
C ILE A 23 16.32 22.35 16.32
N ASN A 24 16.14 23.32 17.20
CA ASN A 24 15.46 24.58 16.90
C ASN A 24 16.36 25.42 16.00
N LEU A 25 16.19 25.28 14.68
CA LEU A 25 16.73 26.22 13.70
C LEU A 25 15.56 27.06 13.17
N PHE A 26 15.53 28.33 13.57
CA PHE A 26 14.53 29.34 13.15
C PHE A 26 13.10 29.14 13.66
N GLY A 27 12.81 29.49 14.92
CA GLY A 27 11.54 30.08 15.40
C GLY A 27 10.19 29.42 15.02
N GLY A 28 10.17 28.20 14.53
CA GLY A 28 8.99 27.40 14.24
C GLY A 28 9.30 25.92 14.44
N ASN A 29 8.45 25.20 15.17
CA ASN A 29 8.54 23.75 15.34
C ASN A 29 8.31 23.04 13.99
N ILE A 30 9.35 22.92 13.17
CA ILE A 30 9.33 22.02 12.01
C ILE A 30 9.76 20.65 12.52
N LYS A 31 8.79 19.78 12.85
CA LYS A 31 9.04 18.34 12.99
C LYS A 31 9.46 17.81 11.62
N MET A 32 10.76 17.65 11.39
CA MET A 32 11.25 16.95 10.22
C MET A 32 11.20 15.45 10.51
N THR A 33 10.30 14.76 9.87
CA THR A 33 10.15 13.30 9.95
C THR A 33 11.32 12.58 9.27
N PHE A 34 11.95 13.22 8.27
CA PHE A 34 13.13 12.69 7.57
C PHE A 34 14.04 13.82 7.08
N PHE A 35 15.35 13.56 7.14
CA PHE A 35 16.38 14.52 6.71
C PHE A 35 17.05 14.05 5.41
N GLU A 36 17.15 14.94 4.43
CA GLU A 36 17.81 14.66 3.17
C GLU A 36 19.31 14.97 3.27
N THR A 37 20.13 13.92 3.41
CA THR A 37 21.59 14.06 3.51
C THR A 37 22.21 14.54 2.19
N TYR A 38 23.43 15.09 2.24
CA TYR A 38 24.16 15.52 1.05
C TYR A 38 24.34 14.39 0.02
N SER A 39 24.68 13.19 0.47
CA SER A 39 24.83 12.01 -0.41
C SER A 39 23.54 11.63 -1.12
N LYS A 40 22.39 11.74 -0.43
CA LYS A 40 21.07 11.48 -1.02
C LYS A 40 20.72 12.48 -2.12
N ARG A 41 20.98 13.79 -1.88
CA ARG A 41 20.76 14.83 -2.91
C ARG A 41 21.62 14.58 -4.14
N LYS A 42 22.92 14.25 -3.96
CA LYS A 42 23.84 13.94 -5.05
C LYS A 42 23.43 12.69 -5.85
N ASN A 43 22.88 11.67 -5.18
CA ASN A 43 22.39 10.47 -5.85
C ASN A 43 21.10 10.75 -6.65
N LYS A 44 20.21 11.59 -6.15
CA LYS A 44 19.01 12.03 -6.91
C LYS A 44 19.37 12.79 -8.19
N GLU A 45 20.41 13.61 -8.17
CA GLU A 45 20.90 14.31 -9.38
C GLU A 45 21.41 13.33 -10.44
N LYS A 46 22.09 12.27 -10.02
CA LYS A 46 22.60 11.20 -10.92
C LYS A 46 21.49 10.28 -11.45
N GLN A 47 20.37 10.16 -10.74
CA GLN A 47 19.24 9.30 -11.13
C GLN A 47 18.25 9.99 -12.09
N LYS A 48 18.37 11.31 -12.32
CA LYS A 48 17.49 12.04 -13.25
C LYS A 48 17.53 11.52 -14.69
N ASP A 49 18.60 10.83 -15.08
CA ASP A 49 18.79 10.28 -16.43
C ASP A 49 18.47 8.77 -16.52
N ASN A 50 18.12 8.11 -15.43
CA ASN A 50 17.77 6.70 -15.45
C ASN A 50 16.24 6.53 -15.44
N ILE A 51 15.75 5.72 -16.37
CA ILE A 51 14.36 5.23 -16.40
C ILE A 51 14.01 4.66 -15.02
N ASP A 52 13.00 5.21 -14.41
CA ASP A 52 12.54 4.93 -13.03
C ASP A 52 11.96 3.50 -12.97
N VAL A 53 12.84 2.50 -12.89
CA VAL A 53 12.46 1.09 -12.79
C VAL A 53 12.34 0.73 -11.32
N TYR A 54 11.11 0.50 -10.86
CA TYR A 54 10.89 -0.02 -9.52
C TYR A 54 11.39 -1.47 -9.38
N LYS A 55 11.97 -1.77 -8.21
CA LYS A 55 12.34 -3.11 -7.78
C LYS A 55 11.21 -3.73 -6.98
N TYR A 56 10.91 -5.01 -7.22
CA TYR A 56 9.84 -5.74 -6.55
C TYR A 56 10.33 -7.00 -5.85
N ASP A 57 11.51 -7.45 -6.18
CA ASP A 57 12.15 -8.69 -5.75
C ASP A 57 13.26 -8.48 -4.71
N GLU A 58 13.51 -7.22 -4.36
CA GLU A 58 14.53 -6.84 -3.39
C GLU A 58 14.07 -5.69 -2.50
N ILE A 59 14.22 -5.84 -1.18
CA ILE A 59 14.09 -4.76 -0.20
C ILE A 59 15.44 -4.63 0.50
N PRO A 60 16.21 -3.53 0.22
CA PRO A 60 17.55 -3.35 0.75
C PRO A 60 17.59 -3.33 2.29
N ARG A 61 18.70 -3.81 2.87
CA ARG A 61 18.89 -3.84 4.32
C ARG A 61 18.73 -2.45 4.97
N GLU A 62 19.20 -1.41 4.29
CA GLU A 62 19.07 -0.02 4.76
C GLU A 62 17.61 0.38 4.93
N LEU A 63 16.76 0.01 3.97
CA LEU A 63 15.32 0.27 4.04
C LEU A 63 14.67 -0.51 5.19
N ARG A 64 15.05 -1.77 5.39
CA ARG A 64 14.55 -2.59 6.52
C ARG A 64 14.88 -1.96 7.87
N VAL A 65 16.09 -1.43 8.03
CA VAL A 65 16.50 -0.70 9.24
C VAL A 65 15.72 0.60 9.40
N GLN A 66 15.46 1.35 8.31
CA GLN A 66 14.65 2.56 8.36
C GLN A 66 13.20 2.25 8.77
N ILE A 67 12.63 1.14 8.29
CA ILE A 67 11.31 0.67 8.71
C ILE A 67 11.29 0.37 10.22
N ILE A 68 12.34 -0.27 10.77
CA ILE A 68 12.45 -0.49 12.23
C ILE A 68 12.38 0.84 13.00
N TYR A 69 13.06 1.89 12.55
CA TYR A 69 12.98 3.20 13.20
C TYR A 69 11.56 3.77 13.17
N ILE A 70 10.89 3.72 12.02
CA ILE A 70 9.50 4.19 11.91
C ILE A 70 8.58 3.41 12.86
N LEU A 71 8.70 2.08 12.89
CA LEU A 71 7.89 1.24 13.78
C LEU A 71 8.15 1.53 15.26
N ASN A 72 9.41 1.78 15.64
CA ASN A 72 9.76 2.18 17.00
C ASN A 72 9.14 3.49 17.45
N ASP A 73 9.05 4.44 16.55
CA ASP A 73 8.51 5.77 16.83
C ASP A 73 6.98 5.79 16.80
N SER A 74 6.36 4.78 16.17
CA SER A 74 4.91 4.80 15.87
C SER A 74 4.11 3.70 16.57
N ILE A 75 4.75 2.69 17.16
CA ILE A 75 4.09 1.54 17.80
C ILE A 75 4.37 1.53 19.30
N LEU A 76 3.32 1.38 20.11
CA LEU A 76 3.41 1.18 21.55
C LEU A 76 3.88 -0.26 21.88
N ASP A 77 4.61 -0.40 22.99
CA ASP A 77 5.24 -1.66 23.38
C ASP A 77 4.29 -2.86 23.42
N GLY A 78 3.04 -2.68 23.86
CA GLY A 78 2.03 -3.75 23.91
C GLY A 78 1.65 -4.35 22.54
N TYR A 79 1.84 -3.64 21.45
CA TYR A 79 1.48 -4.13 20.12
C TYR A 79 2.56 -5.01 19.47
N TRP A 80 3.79 -5.03 20.01
CA TRP A 80 4.85 -5.91 19.48
C TRP A 80 4.52 -7.40 19.66
N GLU A 81 3.89 -7.74 20.79
CA GLU A 81 3.41 -9.09 21.04
C GLU A 81 2.28 -9.46 20.08
N GLU A 82 1.36 -8.55 19.80
CA GLU A 82 0.27 -8.78 18.85
C GLU A 82 0.80 -9.02 17.43
N ILE A 83 1.74 -8.18 16.96
CA ILE A 83 2.38 -8.33 15.64
C ILE A 83 3.08 -9.68 15.54
N HIS A 84 3.90 -10.02 16.54
CA HIS A 84 4.59 -11.30 16.59
C HIS A 84 3.60 -12.48 16.50
N ASN A 85 2.58 -12.49 17.36
CA ASN A 85 1.66 -13.61 17.48
C ASN A 85 0.79 -13.80 16.22
N ILE A 86 0.35 -12.72 15.59
CA ILE A 86 -0.42 -12.79 14.34
C ILE A 86 0.47 -13.37 13.23
N LEU A 87 1.66 -12.83 13.01
CA LEU A 87 2.54 -13.29 11.94
C LEU A 87 3.05 -14.72 12.18
N ALA A 88 3.38 -15.08 13.43
CA ALA A 88 3.81 -16.43 13.78
C ALA A 88 2.70 -17.45 13.51
N ARG A 89 1.45 -17.10 13.85
CA ARG A 89 0.27 -17.93 13.56
C ARG A 89 0.04 -18.12 12.05
N GLU A 90 0.07 -17.02 11.29
CA GLU A 90 -0.13 -17.07 9.83
C GLU A 90 0.96 -17.88 9.11
N ARG A 91 2.18 -17.85 9.65
CA ARG A 91 3.31 -18.62 9.12
C ARG A 91 3.40 -20.05 9.66
N GLY A 92 2.57 -20.43 10.63
CA GLY A 92 2.58 -21.75 11.25
C GLY A 92 3.84 -22.04 12.07
N VAL A 93 4.43 -21.02 12.70
CA VAL A 93 5.63 -21.12 13.55
C VAL A 93 5.35 -20.64 14.97
N PHE A 94 6.12 -21.10 15.94
CA PHE A 94 5.98 -20.63 17.33
C PHE A 94 6.69 -19.31 17.60
N THR A 95 7.70 -18.97 16.80
CA THR A 95 8.42 -17.71 16.86
C THR A 95 8.85 -17.28 15.46
N LEU A 96 8.90 -15.98 15.20
CA LEU A 96 9.29 -15.43 13.89
C LEU A 96 10.79 -15.60 13.64
N HIS A 97 11.59 -15.58 14.69
CA HIS A 97 13.05 -15.76 14.61
C HIS A 97 13.57 -16.49 15.85
N GLY A 98 14.62 -17.32 15.67
CA GLY A 98 15.22 -18.10 16.76
C GLY A 98 14.44 -19.36 17.13
N ASN A 99 14.85 -20.00 18.25
CA ASN A 99 14.33 -21.29 18.65
C ASN A 99 13.46 -21.25 19.92
N CYS A 100 13.32 -20.09 20.56
CA CYS A 100 12.55 -19.92 21.79
C CYS A 100 11.33 -19.07 21.53
N THR A 101 10.18 -19.50 22.07
CA THR A 101 8.97 -18.67 22.07
C THR A 101 9.21 -17.48 22.99
N PRO A 102 9.02 -16.24 22.51
CA PRO A 102 9.21 -15.05 23.36
C PRO A 102 8.15 -15.00 24.47
N ASN A 103 8.58 -14.63 25.68
CA ASN A 103 7.72 -14.57 26.86
C ASN A 103 7.39 -13.14 27.30
N HIS A 104 7.96 -12.14 26.63
CA HIS A 104 7.80 -10.73 26.98
C HIS A 104 7.84 -9.85 25.72
N TYR A 105 7.20 -8.68 25.74
CA TYR A 105 7.12 -7.78 24.60
C TYR A 105 8.49 -7.38 24.03
N GLU A 106 9.51 -7.20 24.86
CA GLU A 106 10.89 -6.91 24.44
C GLU A 106 11.49 -8.04 23.59
N GLU A 107 11.21 -9.29 23.96
CA GLU A 107 11.65 -10.46 23.20
C GLU A 107 10.86 -10.55 21.88
N CYS A 108 9.56 -10.27 21.92
CA CYS A 108 8.71 -10.20 20.70
C CYS A 108 9.23 -9.13 19.75
N LYS A 109 9.51 -7.93 20.26
CA LYS A 109 10.09 -6.81 19.51
C LYS A 109 11.40 -7.20 18.83
N LYS A 110 12.31 -7.83 19.58
CA LYS A 110 13.58 -8.32 19.04
C LYS A 110 13.37 -9.35 17.92
N THR A 111 12.49 -10.34 18.13
CA THR A 111 12.19 -11.36 17.11
C THR A 111 11.57 -10.78 15.85
N VAL A 112 10.72 -9.75 15.99
CA VAL A 112 10.16 -9.01 14.86
C VAL A 112 11.25 -8.28 14.08
N TYR A 113 12.23 -7.67 14.76
CA TYR A 113 13.35 -6.99 14.09
C TYR A 113 14.24 -7.96 13.34
N ASP A 114 14.65 -9.05 14.01
CA ASP A 114 15.50 -10.07 13.41
C ASP A 114 14.79 -10.70 12.19
N PHE A 115 13.49 -10.97 12.32
CA PHE A 115 12.68 -11.42 11.20
C PHE A 115 12.64 -10.40 10.04
N LEU A 116 12.39 -9.12 10.32
CA LEU A 116 12.38 -8.08 9.29
C LEU A 116 13.71 -7.97 8.55
N LEU A 117 14.83 -8.16 9.25
CA LEU A 117 16.16 -8.05 8.66
C LEU A 117 16.54 -9.26 7.78
N GLU A 118 15.99 -10.46 8.06
CA GLU A 118 16.45 -11.71 7.44
C GLU A 118 15.42 -12.36 6.50
N THR A 119 14.12 -12.04 6.63
CA THR A 119 13.06 -12.64 5.81
C THR A 119 13.14 -12.21 4.34
N ASP A 120 12.44 -12.94 3.48
CA ASP A 120 12.25 -12.60 2.07
C ASP A 120 11.38 -11.34 1.87
N VAL A 121 11.22 -10.89 0.64
CA VAL A 121 10.43 -9.70 0.31
C VAL A 121 8.98 -9.83 0.78
N ASN A 122 8.35 -10.99 0.59
CA ASN A 122 6.97 -11.21 1.01
C ASN A 122 6.84 -11.12 2.53
N GLY A 123 7.79 -11.69 3.29
CA GLY A 123 7.80 -11.58 4.74
C GLY A 123 7.96 -10.16 5.26
N VAL A 124 8.80 -9.35 4.59
CA VAL A 124 8.90 -7.91 4.90
C VAL A 124 7.58 -7.20 4.64
N LEU A 125 6.95 -7.46 3.48
CA LEU A 125 5.69 -6.81 3.12
C LEU A 125 4.54 -7.23 4.05
N ASP A 126 4.46 -8.51 4.44
CA ASP A 126 3.47 -8.99 5.40
C ASP A 126 3.60 -8.32 6.75
N LEU A 127 4.85 -8.18 7.26
CA LEU A 127 5.12 -7.48 8.52
C LEU A 127 4.77 -5.99 8.42
N VAL A 128 5.18 -5.33 7.35
CA VAL A 128 4.90 -3.91 7.13
C VAL A 128 3.39 -3.68 7.00
N ASP A 129 2.70 -4.49 6.21
CA ASP A 129 1.26 -4.38 6.00
C ASP A 129 0.49 -4.49 7.33
N LEU A 130 0.77 -5.53 8.13
CA LEU A 130 0.16 -5.71 9.44
C LEU A 130 0.49 -4.56 10.40
N SER A 131 1.77 -4.19 10.51
CA SER A 131 2.20 -3.15 11.45
C SER A 131 1.56 -1.80 11.13
N PHE A 132 1.50 -1.44 9.85
CA PHE A 132 0.89 -0.18 9.43
C PHE A 132 -0.65 -0.21 9.47
N GLN A 133 -1.30 -1.36 9.38
CA GLN A 133 -2.72 -1.50 9.70
C GLN A 133 -2.97 -1.24 11.20
N ILE A 134 -2.11 -1.72 12.08
CA ILE A 134 -2.20 -1.41 13.52
C ILE A 134 -2.00 0.08 13.77
N ILE A 135 -1.01 0.71 13.14
CA ILE A 135 -0.76 2.16 13.25
C ILE A 135 -1.98 2.94 12.75
N ASP A 136 -2.52 2.60 11.58
CA ASP A 136 -3.60 3.35 10.94
C ASP A 136 -4.97 3.16 11.60
N ASN A 137 -5.24 1.98 12.18
CA ASN A 137 -6.54 1.71 12.79
C ASN A 137 -6.52 1.82 14.32
N LYS A 138 -5.53 1.20 15.00
CA LYS A 138 -5.51 1.14 16.45
C LYS A 138 -4.82 2.33 17.10
N ILE A 139 -3.60 2.68 16.64
CA ILE A 139 -2.85 3.80 17.22
C ILE A 139 -3.55 5.13 16.88
N ARG A 140 -4.09 5.26 15.67
CA ARG A 140 -4.85 6.47 15.26
C ARG A 140 -6.02 6.76 16.17
N ASP A 141 -6.75 5.74 16.61
CA ASP A 141 -7.98 5.87 17.41
C ASP A 141 -7.73 5.93 18.91
N LEU A 142 -6.47 5.84 19.37
CA LEU A 142 -6.13 5.96 20.79
C LEU A 142 -6.49 7.35 21.34
N PRO A 143 -6.97 7.41 22.59
CA PRO A 143 -7.14 8.68 23.31
C PRO A 143 -5.82 9.46 23.43
N PRO A 144 -5.86 10.80 23.51
CA PRO A 144 -4.64 11.62 23.56
C PRO A 144 -3.68 11.27 24.70
N TYR A 145 -4.19 10.80 25.84
CA TYR A 145 -3.37 10.42 27.01
C TYR A 145 -2.61 9.10 26.79
N ASP A 146 -3.12 8.20 25.95
CA ASP A 146 -2.45 6.95 25.60
C ASP A 146 -1.41 7.13 24.48
N LYS A 147 -1.51 8.24 23.75
CA LYS A 147 -0.57 8.59 22.67
C LYS A 147 0.72 9.26 23.16
N VAL A 148 0.88 9.50 24.46
CA VAL A 148 2.06 10.20 25.01
C VAL A 148 3.37 9.46 24.72
N GLU A 149 3.32 8.14 24.60
CA GLU A 149 4.47 7.29 24.28
C GLU A 149 4.73 7.10 22.79
N VAL A 150 3.83 7.61 21.92
CA VAL A 150 3.99 7.56 20.46
C VAL A 150 4.75 8.81 20.02
N ASN A 151 5.93 8.62 19.46
CA ASN A 151 6.80 9.72 19.02
C ASN A 151 6.45 10.27 17.62
N GLN A 152 5.77 9.47 16.80
CA GLN A 152 5.41 9.82 15.43
C GLN A 152 3.92 9.60 15.18
N ASP A 153 3.27 10.61 14.60
CA ASP A 153 1.85 10.53 14.22
C ASP A 153 1.62 9.49 13.10
N PRO A 154 0.48 8.76 13.10
CA PRO A 154 0.18 7.77 12.07
C PRO A 154 0.29 8.26 10.63
N ASP A 155 -0.17 9.49 10.33
CA ASP A 155 -0.06 10.05 8.97
C ASP A 155 1.40 10.36 8.61
N GLU A 156 2.20 10.82 9.56
CA GLU A 156 3.64 11.03 9.37
C GLU A 156 4.39 9.72 9.18
N ALA A 157 4.05 8.67 9.94
CA ALA A 157 4.64 7.34 9.80
C ALA A 157 4.36 6.73 8.41
N ILE A 158 3.12 6.79 7.95
CA ILE A 158 2.71 6.30 6.61
C ILE A 158 3.43 7.10 5.52
N LYS A 159 3.48 8.42 5.67
CA LYS A 159 4.17 9.30 4.73
C LYS A 159 5.68 8.99 4.67
N GLU A 160 6.30 8.74 5.82
CA GLU A 160 7.71 8.37 5.87
C GLU A 160 7.95 7.00 5.22
N LEU A 161 7.16 5.97 5.54
CA LEU A 161 7.27 4.65 4.89
C LEU A 161 7.25 4.78 3.36
N ASN A 162 6.23 5.47 2.82
CA ASN A 162 6.05 5.64 1.39
C ASN A 162 7.21 6.45 0.77
N HIS A 163 7.72 7.45 1.49
CA HIS A 163 8.92 8.17 1.08
C HIS A 163 10.15 7.25 1.01
N ARG A 164 10.36 6.37 2.00
CA ARG A 164 11.47 5.42 2.05
C ARG A 164 11.39 4.38 0.93
N PHE A 165 10.19 3.83 0.66
CA PHE A 165 9.99 2.96 -0.50
C PHE A 165 10.42 3.64 -1.81
N LYS A 166 9.95 4.88 -2.03
CA LYS A 166 10.30 5.68 -3.20
C LYS A 166 11.80 6.00 -3.27
N GLU A 167 12.43 6.33 -2.15
CA GLU A 167 13.87 6.64 -2.05
C GLU A 167 14.75 5.46 -2.47
N HIS A 168 14.32 4.24 -2.15
CA HIS A 168 15.02 3.00 -2.49
C HIS A 168 14.55 2.38 -3.82
N ASN A 169 13.69 3.05 -4.59
CA ASN A 169 13.06 2.53 -5.81
C ASN A 169 12.34 1.18 -5.58
N VAL A 170 11.77 0.99 -4.40
CA VAL A 170 10.95 -0.18 -4.09
C VAL A 170 9.52 0.09 -4.52
N GLY A 171 8.97 -0.77 -5.37
CA GLY A 171 7.71 -0.58 -6.08
C GLY A 171 6.46 -0.88 -5.26
N TYR A 172 6.41 -0.45 -4.00
CA TYR A 172 5.28 -0.62 -3.11
C TYR A 172 4.94 0.68 -2.37
N GLU A 173 3.69 0.81 -1.96
CA GLU A 173 3.17 1.93 -1.18
C GLU A 173 2.09 1.42 -0.20
N PHE A 174 2.05 1.97 1.01
CA PHE A 174 0.92 1.78 1.92
C PHE A 174 -0.13 2.86 1.63
N ALA A 175 -1.33 2.43 1.23
CA ALA A 175 -2.44 3.31 0.91
C ALA A 175 -3.77 2.66 1.27
N SER A 176 -4.67 3.43 1.88
CA SER A 176 -6.01 2.97 2.29
C SER A 176 -5.99 1.67 3.09
N GLY A 177 -5.08 1.58 4.07
CA GLY A 177 -4.99 0.47 5.00
C GLY A 177 -4.29 -0.79 4.44
N LYS A 178 -3.61 -0.73 3.30
CA LYS A 178 -2.92 -1.90 2.69
C LYS A 178 -1.66 -1.51 1.92
N ILE A 179 -0.73 -2.46 1.82
CA ILE A 179 0.38 -2.36 0.87
C ILE A 179 -0.13 -2.65 -0.55
N ILE A 180 0.08 -1.72 -1.46
CA ILE A 180 -0.20 -1.87 -2.89
C ILE A 180 1.08 -1.81 -3.71
N ARG A 181 1.10 -2.50 -4.85
CA ARG A 181 2.20 -2.46 -5.81
C ARG A 181 2.05 -1.29 -6.76
N ILE A 182 3.13 -0.57 -6.99
CA ILE A 182 3.21 0.55 -7.93
C ILE A 182 3.81 0.03 -9.25
N ASP A 183 3.10 0.20 -10.38
CA ASP A 183 3.55 -0.35 -11.66
C ASP A 183 4.36 0.63 -12.50
N SER A 184 3.96 1.89 -12.49
CA SER A 184 4.78 2.99 -12.97
C SER A 184 4.52 4.20 -12.09
N LYS A 185 5.59 4.94 -11.77
CA LYS A 185 5.50 6.11 -10.88
C LYS A 185 4.46 7.12 -11.38
N HIS A 186 4.48 7.41 -12.66
CA HIS A 186 3.58 8.38 -13.26
C HIS A 186 2.12 7.91 -13.24
N MET A 187 1.84 6.71 -13.74
CA MET A 187 0.47 6.17 -13.75
C MET A 187 -0.08 5.96 -12.34
N HIS A 188 0.77 5.51 -11.41
CA HIS A 188 0.35 5.35 -10.02
C HIS A 188 0.04 6.69 -9.36
N GLU A 189 0.91 7.70 -9.50
CA GLU A 189 0.73 9.02 -8.89
C GLU A 189 -0.45 9.80 -9.52
N GLU A 190 -0.67 9.69 -10.82
CA GLU A 190 -1.66 10.49 -11.56
C GLU A 190 -3.03 9.81 -11.72
N VAL A 191 -3.09 8.49 -11.65
CA VAL A 191 -4.32 7.75 -11.93
C VAL A 191 -4.70 6.81 -10.78
N VAL A 192 -3.87 5.85 -10.42
CA VAL A 192 -4.25 4.78 -9.46
C VAL A 192 -4.49 5.35 -8.06
N LYS A 193 -3.53 6.07 -7.52
CA LYS A 193 -3.62 6.66 -6.18
C LYS A 193 -4.76 7.68 -6.04
N PRO A 194 -4.95 8.62 -6.97
CA PRO A 194 -6.13 9.49 -6.93
C PRO A 194 -7.44 8.74 -7.01
N THR A 195 -7.52 7.63 -7.76
CA THR A 195 -8.73 6.80 -7.85
C THR A 195 -9.05 6.14 -6.50
N ILE A 196 -8.07 5.50 -5.84
CA ILE A 196 -8.24 4.90 -4.52
C ILE A 196 -8.69 5.95 -3.50
N ASN A 197 -7.99 7.09 -3.45
CA ASN A 197 -8.34 8.17 -2.54
C ASN A 197 -9.75 8.73 -2.79
N LEU A 198 -10.16 8.80 -4.05
CA LEU A 198 -11.47 9.30 -4.43
C LEU A 198 -12.58 8.33 -4.03
N LEU A 199 -12.41 7.02 -4.29
CA LEU A 199 -13.34 5.98 -3.86
C LEU A 199 -13.50 5.96 -2.35
N TYR A 200 -12.40 6.09 -1.60
CA TYR A 200 -12.44 6.12 -0.14
C TYR A 200 -13.17 7.36 0.39
N LYS A 201 -12.82 8.57 -0.08
CA LYS A 201 -13.41 9.84 0.38
C LYS A 201 -14.89 9.97 0.06
N GLU A 202 -15.32 9.43 -1.07
CA GLU A 202 -16.71 9.49 -1.53
C GLU A 202 -17.52 8.27 -1.11
N GLU A 203 -17.00 7.44 -0.20
CA GLU A 203 -17.71 6.29 0.39
C GLU A 203 -18.18 5.24 -0.65
N PHE A 204 -17.37 4.98 -1.67
CA PHE A 204 -17.58 3.91 -2.64
C PHE A 204 -16.96 2.60 -2.10
N GLU A 205 -17.36 2.19 -0.89
CA GLU A 205 -16.70 1.12 -0.12
C GLU A 205 -16.50 -0.18 -0.91
N GLY A 206 -17.58 -0.73 -1.49
CA GLY A 206 -17.50 -1.97 -2.27
C GLY A 206 -16.54 -1.87 -3.46
N ALA A 207 -16.62 -0.77 -4.21
CA ALA A 207 -15.73 -0.53 -5.35
C ALA A 207 -14.27 -0.35 -4.91
N ASN A 208 -14.03 0.32 -3.78
CA ASN A 208 -12.70 0.51 -3.21
C ASN A 208 -12.10 -0.81 -2.74
N GLU A 209 -12.88 -1.64 -2.03
CA GLU A 209 -12.45 -2.96 -1.57
C GLU A 209 -12.04 -3.86 -2.74
N GLU A 210 -12.84 -3.91 -3.81
CA GLU A 210 -12.56 -4.70 -5.01
C GLU A 210 -11.32 -4.17 -5.75
N PHE A 211 -11.13 -2.84 -5.81
CA PHE A 211 -9.96 -2.25 -6.44
C PHE A 211 -8.67 -2.54 -5.66
N LEU A 212 -8.72 -2.49 -4.34
CA LEU A 212 -7.60 -2.87 -3.47
C LEU A 212 -7.27 -4.37 -3.59
N LYS A 213 -8.30 -5.25 -3.68
CA LYS A 213 -8.11 -6.68 -3.94
C LYS A 213 -7.47 -6.94 -5.30
N ALA A 214 -7.81 -6.17 -6.33
CA ALA A 214 -7.16 -6.25 -7.63
C ALA A 214 -5.65 -6.01 -7.52
N HIS A 215 -5.24 -5.00 -6.78
CA HIS A 215 -3.82 -4.71 -6.51
C HIS A 215 -3.15 -5.78 -5.66
N GLU A 216 -3.85 -6.36 -4.68
CA GLU A 216 -3.33 -7.48 -3.89
C GLU A 216 -3.06 -8.71 -4.78
N HIS A 217 -4.02 -9.08 -5.64
CA HIS A 217 -3.83 -10.18 -6.59
C HIS A 217 -2.73 -9.89 -7.60
N TYR A 218 -2.62 -8.64 -8.08
CA TYR A 218 -1.53 -8.24 -8.96
C TYR A 218 -0.16 -8.38 -8.27
N ARG A 219 -0.03 -7.96 -7.01
CA ARG A 219 1.18 -8.14 -6.19
C ARG A 219 1.58 -9.61 -6.05
N LYS A 220 0.58 -10.49 -5.86
CA LYS A 220 0.78 -11.95 -5.73
C LYS A 220 0.92 -12.66 -7.07
N GLU A 221 1.00 -11.93 -8.19
CA GLU A 221 1.03 -12.46 -9.56
C GLU A 221 -0.19 -13.31 -9.94
N ASN A 222 -1.28 -13.21 -9.19
CA ASN A 222 -2.58 -13.81 -9.48
C ASN A 222 -3.31 -12.95 -10.52
N TYR A 223 -2.79 -12.93 -11.74
CA TYR A 223 -3.17 -11.97 -12.78
C TYR A 223 -4.62 -12.10 -13.26
N LYS A 224 -5.17 -13.31 -13.27
CA LYS A 224 -6.56 -13.55 -13.67
C LYS A 224 -7.54 -12.96 -12.64
N GLU A 225 -7.25 -13.18 -11.38
CA GLU A 225 -7.99 -12.67 -10.24
C GLU A 225 -7.88 -11.14 -10.17
N ALA A 226 -6.69 -10.58 -10.43
CA ALA A 226 -6.50 -9.13 -10.51
C ALA A 226 -7.41 -8.48 -11.55
N ILE A 227 -7.49 -9.04 -12.78
CA ILE A 227 -8.40 -8.56 -13.83
C ILE A 227 -9.86 -8.68 -13.39
N ALA A 228 -10.25 -9.81 -12.78
CA ALA A 228 -11.62 -10.04 -12.34
C ALA A 228 -12.05 -9.01 -11.27
N GLU A 229 -11.22 -8.77 -10.25
CA GLU A 229 -11.51 -7.78 -9.21
C GLU A 229 -11.51 -6.34 -9.77
N THR A 230 -10.63 -6.04 -10.73
CA THR A 230 -10.63 -4.75 -11.45
C THR A 230 -11.96 -4.47 -12.14
N LEU A 231 -12.51 -5.47 -12.83
CA LEU A 231 -13.81 -5.34 -13.49
C LEU A 231 -14.96 -5.19 -12.51
N LYS A 232 -14.95 -5.96 -11.40
CA LYS A 232 -15.96 -5.82 -10.33
C LYS A 232 -15.95 -4.42 -9.77
N SER A 233 -14.79 -3.85 -9.46
CA SER A 233 -14.68 -2.48 -8.95
C SER A 233 -15.28 -1.46 -9.90
N PHE A 234 -15.05 -1.61 -11.21
CA PHE A 234 -15.64 -0.74 -12.21
C PHE A 234 -17.18 -0.88 -12.24
N GLU A 235 -17.71 -2.12 -12.23
CA GLU A 235 -19.16 -2.38 -12.16
C GLU A 235 -19.78 -1.85 -10.88
N SER A 236 -19.14 -2.08 -9.73
CA SER A 236 -19.61 -1.60 -8.42
C SER A 236 -19.66 -0.08 -8.35
N THR A 237 -18.68 0.60 -8.96
CA THR A 237 -18.69 2.07 -9.08
C THR A 237 -19.95 2.55 -9.81
N MET A 238 -20.28 1.94 -10.94
CA MET A 238 -21.48 2.31 -11.71
C MET A 238 -22.76 1.99 -10.96
N LYS A 239 -22.85 0.82 -10.30
CA LYS A 239 -24.02 0.41 -9.48
C LYS A 239 -24.27 1.40 -8.34
N ILE A 240 -23.23 1.83 -7.62
CA ILE A 240 -23.32 2.81 -6.55
C ILE A 240 -23.82 4.17 -7.10
N ILE A 241 -23.33 4.59 -8.27
CA ILE A 241 -23.81 5.82 -8.92
C ILE A 241 -25.26 5.70 -9.30
N CYS A 242 -25.68 4.60 -9.94
CA CYS A 242 -27.09 4.37 -10.32
C CYS A 242 -27.99 4.38 -9.07
N GLU A 243 -27.59 3.71 -7.99
CA GLU A 243 -28.34 3.70 -6.73
C GLU A 243 -28.49 5.10 -6.12
N ARG A 244 -27.41 5.87 -6.04
CA ARG A 244 -27.39 7.22 -5.45
C ARG A 244 -28.11 8.27 -6.32
N LYS A 245 -28.22 8.01 -7.61
CA LYS A 245 -28.94 8.86 -8.57
C LYS A 245 -30.35 8.37 -8.83
N GLU A 246 -30.79 7.29 -8.13
CA GLU A 246 -32.11 6.69 -8.27
C GLU A 246 -32.43 6.25 -9.71
N PHE A 247 -31.38 5.83 -10.47
CA PHE A 247 -31.56 5.27 -11.78
C PHE A 247 -32.04 3.82 -11.67
N GLU A 248 -33.02 3.43 -12.48
CA GLU A 248 -33.58 2.09 -12.47
C GLU A 248 -32.57 1.08 -13.08
N PHE A 249 -32.19 0.04 -12.31
CA PHE A 249 -31.28 -1.03 -12.74
C PHE A 249 -31.48 -2.30 -11.91
N ASP A 250 -31.11 -3.46 -12.47
CA ASP A 250 -31.13 -4.74 -11.77
C ASP A 250 -29.72 -5.04 -11.18
N LYS A 251 -29.60 -4.99 -9.85
CA LYS A 251 -28.34 -5.23 -9.12
C LYS A 251 -27.68 -6.58 -9.44
N LYS A 252 -28.48 -7.60 -9.85
CA LYS A 252 -27.98 -8.97 -10.08
C LYS A 252 -27.71 -9.29 -11.54
N ARG A 253 -28.46 -8.67 -12.46
CA ARG A 253 -28.45 -9.02 -13.88
C ARG A 253 -27.67 -8.04 -14.75
N ASP A 254 -27.65 -6.77 -14.34
CA ASP A 254 -27.04 -5.74 -15.16
C ASP A 254 -25.51 -5.81 -15.12
N THR A 255 -24.98 -5.97 -16.32
CA THR A 255 -23.53 -6.03 -16.58
C THR A 255 -22.97 -4.62 -16.79
N ALA A 256 -21.64 -4.49 -16.90
CA ALA A 256 -20.99 -3.24 -17.24
C ALA A 256 -21.59 -2.58 -18.49
N SER A 257 -21.96 -3.38 -19.49
CA SER A 257 -22.63 -2.91 -20.73
C SER A 257 -23.94 -2.20 -20.44
N THR A 258 -24.84 -2.86 -19.69
CA THR A 258 -26.16 -2.32 -19.35
C THR A 258 -26.01 -1.06 -18.49
N LEU A 259 -25.14 -1.09 -17.49
CA LEU A 259 -24.89 0.05 -16.60
C LEU A 259 -24.37 1.28 -17.35
N ILE A 260 -23.44 1.11 -18.30
CA ILE A 260 -22.99 2.22 -19.16
C ILE A 260 -24.15 2.78 -19.97
N SER A 261 -25.02 1.93 -20.55
CA SER A 261 -26.21 2.40 -21.29
C SER A 261 -27.14 3.21 -20.39
N ILE A 262 -27.41 2.72 -19.17
CA ILE A 262 -28.24 3.44 -18.18
C ILE A 262 -27.65 4.83 -17.86
N LEU A 263 -26.34 4.93 -17.65
CA LEU A 263 -25.66 6.20 -17.36
C LEU A 263 -25.74 7.17 -18.55
N ILE A 264 -25.71 6.67 -19.79
CA ILE A 264 -25.86 7.48 -21.01
C ILE A 264 -27.31 7.94 -21.17
N ASP A 265 -28.28 7.03 -21.04
CA ASP A 265 -29.72 7.29 -21.24
C ASP A 265 -30.26 8.29 -20.21
N ASN A 266 -29.70 8.27 -19.00
CA ASN A 266 -30.03 9.24 -17.95
C ASN A 266 -29.17 10.52 -18.01
N GLU A 267 -28.45 10.77 -19.09
CA GLU A 267 -27.64 11.97 -19.33
C GLU A 267 -26.54 12.19 -18.26
N PHE A 268 -26.22 11.17 -17.47
CA PHE A 268 -25.13 11.25 -16.48
C PHE A 268 -23.77 11.36 -17.18
N ILE A 269 -23.62 10.67 -18.30
CA ILE A 269 -22.48 10.81 -19.22
C ILE A 269 -22.91 11.78 -20.33
N PRO A 270 -22.18 12.89 -20.57
CA PRO A 270 -22.52 13.88 -21.58
C PRO A 270 -22.68 13.28 -22.98
N LYS A 271 -23.74 13.67 -23.71
CA LYS A 271 -24.06 13.14 -25.04
C LYS A 271 -22.94 13.28 -26.08
N TYR A 272 -22.11 14.35 -25.97
CA TYR A 272 -21.03 14.58 -26.94
C TYR A 272 -19.87 13.58 -26.82
N ILE A 273 -19.75 12.83 -25.68
CA ILE A 273 -18.76 11.76 -25.52
C ILE A 273 -19.35 10.35 -25.64
N THR A 274 -20.62 10.22 -26.07
CA THR A 274 -21.31 8.93 -26.21
C THR A 274 -20.55 7.98 -27.14
N SER A 275 -20.03 8.48 -28.27
CA SER A 275 -19.26 7.66 -29.22
C SER A 275 -17.95 7.14 -28.59
N HIS A 276 -17.29 7.95 -27.77
CA HIS A 276 -16.10 7.53 -27.01
C HIS A 276 -16.47 6.44 -25.99
N PHE A 277 -17.55 6.62 -25.24
CA PHE A 277 -18.01 5.61 -24.27
C PHE A 277 -18.52 4.33 -24.94
N THR A 278 -19.11 4.42 -26.14
CA THR A 278 -19.45 3.24 -26.93
C THR A 278 -18.19 2.47 -27.36
N GLY A 279 -17.15 3.16 -27.80
CA GLY A 279 -15.86 2.57 -28.11
C GLY A 279 -15.18 1.98 -26.87
N LEU A 280 -15.17 2.72 -25.77
CA LEU A 280 -14.69 2.26 -24.47
C LEU A 280 -15.47 1.04 -23.99
N ARG A 281 -16.80 1.07 -24.06
CA ARG A 281 -17.68 -0.06 -23.76
C ARG A 281 -17.27 -1.29 -24.54
N THR A 282 -17.11 -1.17 -25.89
CA THR A 282 -16.67 -2.27 -26.74
C THR A 282 -15.30 -2.81 -26.30
N THR A 283 -14.39 -1.94 -25.92
CA THR A 283 -13.06 -2.33 -25.41
C THR A 283 -13.15 -3.04 -24.07
N LEU A 284 -13.98 -2.54 -23.15
CA LEU A 284 -14.18 -3.16 -21.83
C LEU A 284 -14.96 -4.48 -21.93
N GLU A 285 -15.96 -4.56 -22.81
CA GLU A 285 -16.76 -5.77 -23.02
C GLU A 285 -16.00 -6.85 -23.80
N SER A 286 -15.31 -6.46 -24.85
CA SER A 286 -14.55 -7.41 -25.69
C SER A 286 -13.09 -7.53 -25.26
N GLY A 287 -12.47 -6.47 -24.78
CA GLY A 287 -11.08 -6.43 -24.35
C GLY A 287 -10.86 -7.12 -23.00
N LEU A 288 -11.36 -6.53 -21.90
CA LEU A 288 -11.15 -7.09 -20.55
C LEU A 288 -11.95 -8.36 -20.28
N PRO A 289 -13.27 -8.46 -20.59
CA PRO A 289 -14.00 -9.70 -20.49
C PRO A 289 -13.49 -10.79 -21.44
N THR A 290 -13.02 -10.43 -22.64
CA THR A 290 -12.40 -11.40 -23.56
C THR A 290 -11.07 -11.89 -23.03
N LEU A 291 -10.24 -11.04 -22.44
CA LEU A 291 -9.04 -11.45 -21.73
C LEU A 291 -9.39 -12.40 -20.56
N ARG A 292 -10.37 -12.01 -19.74
CA ARG A 292 -10.87 -12.86 -18.66
C ARG A 292 -11.42 -14.19 -19.18
N ASN A 293 -12.32 -14.16 -20.17
CA ASN A 293 -12.99 -15.34 -20.69
C ASN A 293 -12.02 -16.27 -21.44
N LYS A 294 -11.06 -15.71 -22.18
CA LYS A 294 -10.01 -16.52 -22.83
C LYS A 294 -8.97 -17.05 -21.83
N THR A 295 -8.78 -16.37 -20.70
CA THR A 295 -7.75 -16.71 -19.73
C THR A 295 -8.27 -17.41 -18.47
N SER A 296 -9.55 -17.27 -18.11
CA SER A 296 -10.12 -17.81 -16.89
C SER A 296 -11.58 -18.30 -16.97
N GLY A 297 -12.31 -18.02 -18.05
CA GLY A 297 -13.74 -18.32 -18.18
C GLY A 297 -14.08 -19.76 -18.63
N HIS A 298 -13.12 -20.48 -19.19
CA HIS A 298 -13.24 -21.88 -19.62
C HIS A 298 -12.07 -22.69 -19.10
N GLY A 299 -12.23 -24.02 -18.99
CA GLY A 299 -11.15 -24.91 -18.59
C GLY A 299 -9.90 -24.73 -19.46
N GLN A 300 -8.72 -24.71 -18.85
CA GLN A 300 -7.45 -24.35 -19.51
C GLN A 300 -6.88 -25.43 -20.44
N GLY A 301 -7.51 -26.62 -20.48
CA GLY A 301 -6.93 -27.76 -21.21
C GLY A 301 -5.61 -28.23 -20.59
N ASN A 302 -4.73 -28.79 -21.43
CA ASN A 302 -3.43 -29.35 -20.97
C ASN A 302 -2.36 -28.27 -20.68
N GLU A 303 -2.53 -27.06 -21.20
CA GLU A 303 -1.55 -25.96 -21.00
C GLU A 303 -2.20 -24.78 -20.27
N PRO A 304 -1.66 -24.36 -19.09
CA PRO A 304 -2.14 -23.17 -18.38
C PRO A 304 -1.90 -21.91 -19.21
N ILE A 305 -2.96 -21.17 -19.51
CA ILE A 305 -2.85 -19.87 -20.18
C ILE A 305 -2.29 -18.85 -19.17
N LYS A 306 -1.10 -18.34 -19.42
CA LYS A 306 -0.49 -17.25 -18.65
C LYS A 306 -0.95 -15.90 -19.18
N VAL A 307 -1.49 -15.08 -18.29
CA VAL A 307 -1.81 -13.69 -18.61
C VAL A 307 -0.52 -12.88 -18.55
N PRO A 308 -0.13 -12.17 -19.62
CA PRO A 308 1.05 -11.31 -19.58
C PRO A 308 0.85 -10.14 -18.61
N ARG A 309 1.88 -9.80 -17.84
CA ARG A 309 1.86 -8.74 -16.84
C ARG A 309 1.35 -7.41 -17.41
N HIS A 310 1.85 -6.99 -18.57
CA HIS A 310 1.45 -5.72 -19.21
C HIS A 310 -0.04 -5.65 -19.57
N PHE A 311 -0.72 -6.80 -19.75
CA PHE A 311 -2.18 -6.82 -19.95
C PHE A 311 -2.94 -6.52 -18.66
N VAL A 312 -2.42 -7.01 -17.53
CA VAL A 312 -3.01 -6.72 -16.21
C VAL A 312 -2.81 -5.25 -15.84
N GLU A 313 -1.61 -4.73 -16.07
CA GLU A 313 -1.31 -3.30 -15.90
C GLU A 313 -2.24 -2.42 -16.75
N TYR A 314 -2.42 -2.77 -18.02
CA TYR A 314 -3.36 -2.09 -18.89
C TYR A 314 -4.79 -2.12 -18.34
N ALA A 315 -5.27 -3.30 -17.89
CA ALA A 315 -6.61 -3.47 -17.35
C ALA A 315 -6.85 -2.61 -16.11
N ILE A 316 -5.93 -2.65 -15.14
CA ILE A 316 -6.00 -1.86 -13.91
C ILE A 316 -5.99 -0.36 -14.20
N ASN A 317 -5.07 0.10 -15.04
CA ASN A 317 -4.95 1.51 -15.39
C ASN A 317 -6.17 2.03 -16.16
N LEU A 318 -6.69 1.23 -17.08
CA LEU A 318 -7.90 1.57 -17.83
C LEU A 318 -9.11 1.70 -16.90
N ALA A 319 -9.32 0.74 -16.02
CA ALA A 319 -10.40 0.79 -15.03
C ALA A 319 -10.24 1.98 -14.08
N ALA A 320 -9.03 2.23 -13.54
CA ALA A 320 -8.75 3.36 -12.67
C ALA A 320 -9.14 4.70 -13.31
N THR A 321 -8.74 4.92 -14.58
CA THR A 321 -9.08 6.13 -15.33
C THR A 321 -10.59 6.32 -15.47
N ASN A 322 -11.32 5.24 -15.77
CA ASN A 322 -12.77 5.30 -15.94
C ASN A 322 -13.50 5.48 -14.62
N ILE A 323 -13.08 4.78 -13.55
CA ILE A 323 -13.60 4.96 -12.20
C ILE A 323 -13.42 6.41 -11.75
N MET A 324 -12.21 6.95 -11.92
CA MET A 324 -11.93 8.34 -11.55
C MET A 324 -12.82 9.32 -12.32
N PHE A 325 -13.04 9.11 -13.61
CA PHE A 325 -13.93 9.93 -14.42
C PHE A 325 -15.37 9.87 -13.87
N LEU A 326 -15.92 8.68 -13.66
CA LEU A 326 -17.29 8.48 -13.20
C LEU A 326 -17.52 9.11 -11.81
N VAL A 327 -16.62 8.91 -10.86
CA VAL A 327 -16.74 9.48 -9.51
C VAL A 327 -16.59 10.99 -9.53
N LYS A 328 -15.66 11.56 -10.31
CA LYS A 328 -15.57 13.02 -10.50
C LYS A 328 -16.82 13.61 -11.14
N THR A 329 -17.44 12.91 -12.10
CA THR A 329 -18.72 13.32 -12.71
C THR A 329 -19.84 13.29 -11.67
N TYR A 330 -19.88 12.24 -10.83
CA TYR A 330 -20.84 12.13 -9.73
C TYR A 330 -20.70 13.30 -8.74
N ILE A 331 -19.48 13.64 -8.33
CA ILE A 331 -19.24 14.78 -7.41
C ILE A 331 -19.74 16.09 -7.99
N LYS A 332 -19.50 16.33 -9.28
CA LYS A 332 -19.96 17.55 -9.96
C LYS A 332 -21.48 17.60 -10.15
N SER A 333 -22.16 16.47 -10.05
CA SER A 333 -23.61 16.35 -10.23
C SER A 333 -24.39 16.25 -8.92
N LYS A 334 -23.68 16.27 -7.74
CA LYS A 334 -24.28 16.48 -6.43
C LYS A 334 -24.82 17.90 -6.32
#